data_0f695d8b6470f152255cc9c03a2d3ad9
#
_entry.id   0f695d8b6470f152255cc9c03a2d3ad9
#
_cell.length_a   1.000
_cell.length_b   1.000
_cell.length_c   1.000
_cell.angle_alpha   90.00
_cell.angle_beta   90.00
_cell.angle_gamma   90.00
#
_symmetry.space_group_name_H-M   'P 1'
#
loop_
_entity.id
_entity.type
_entity.pdbx_description
1 polymer ?
#
loop_
_entity_poly.entity_id
_entity_poly.type
_entity_poly.pdbx_seq_one_letter_code
_entity_poly.pdbx_strand_id
1 'polypeptide(L)'
;MGPGGRLDPAEWLWGVIPYTYLPGWLRWLGVGLATAVILWAGLRQGWTDNPRLRFPAGSRVKILIAALSLPCFYGARVVHTRWGDAYILVNAIAHPDVRLTYNWQAPLDTYLHARLFQLGERLWGWQDAFPAYWLLSSVAGAVAVWVLLRLAHDIGRSDAERWLILGLMATLGAVQLFFGYPENYTLISVFILAYLWSAWQTARGRHSLWIPSILLALALGFHPSTLVLQPSLWALAFFTLPRPARFADLLRRLSALLLPPLLVILLVVVLMSAGGHGLDSFLGAEAPGGGDHRWLVPLTQVSSDWEYYTLFSRGHLMDFINQHLLVMPFSLFLLSLVVMFRRRHLPSDAYSKTLVVAAAGYLLLTWLWNPDYGGQRDWDLFAPAAWPVTLLAAYWLTRALPSVRLAPLTITVVAAQFLPTAAWVYSNTRPWEWK
;
A
#
# COMPACT_ATOMS: atom_id res chain seq x y z
N MET A 1 5.06 21.62 18.50
CA MET A 1 5.86 22.81 18.08
C MET A 1 6.57 23.36 19.30
N GLY A 2 7.89 23.40 19.28
CA GLY A 2 8.65 24.06 20.35
C GLY A 2 8.46 25.58 20.30
N PRO A 3 8.65 26.31 21.41
CA PRO A 3 8.47 27.76 21.48
C PRO A 3 9.54 28.47 20.65
N GLY A 4 9.29 28.68 19.37
CA GLY A 4 10.21 29.41 18.49
C GLY A 4 10.03 29.17 17.00
N GLY A 5 9.11 28.35 16.56
CA GLY A 5 8.74 28.19 15.14
C GLY A 5 9.82 27.59 14.24
N ARG A 6 10.95 27.11 14.78
CA ARG A 6 11.95 26.34 14.04
C ARG A 6 11.68 24.86 14.24
N LEU A 7 11.22 24.19 13.19
CA LEU A 7 11.12 22.73 13.17
C LEU A 7 12.55 22.16 13.32
N ASP A 8 12.72 21.16 14.19
CA ASP A 8 13.95 20.37 14.26
C ASP A 8 14.21 19.77 12.86
N PRO A 9 15.44 19.76 12.32
CA PRO A 9 15.77 19.05 11.10
C PRO A 9 15.28 17.59 11.08
N ALA A 10 15.19 16.93 12.23
CA ALA A 10 14.60 15.62 12.39
C ALA A 10 13.09 15.59 12.03
N GLU A 11 12.34 16.65 12.32
CA GLU A 11 10.93 16.78 11.98
C GLU A 11 10.71 17.07 10.48
N TRP A 12 11.70 17.67 9.81
CA TRP A 12 11.59 18.03 8.39
C TRP A 12 11.83 16.87 7.42
N LEU A 13 12.57 15.86 7.84
CA LEU A 13 13.01 14.74 7.00
C LEU A 13 12.62 13.37 7.58
N TRP A 14 11.52 13.32 8.32
CA TRP A 14 11.11 12.10 8.98
C TRP A 14 10.88 10.91 8.01
N GLY A 15 10.58 11.17 6.75
CA GLY A 15 10.43 10.13 5.73
C GLY A 15 11.73 9.36 5.41
N VAL A 16 12.91 9.94 5.71
CA VAL A 16 14.22 9.30 5.51
C VAL A 16 14.96 9.02 6.82
N ILE A 17 14.48 9.54 7.94
CA ILE A 17 15.05 9.33 9.28
C ILE A 17 15.21 7.85 9.65
N PRO A 18 14.31 6.89 9.27
CA PRO A 18 14.47 5.49 9.64
C PRO A 18 15.87 4.94 9.31
N TYR A 19 16.53 5.49 8.29
CA TYR A 19 17.91 5.11 7.98
C TYR A 19 18.90 5.43 9.11
N THR A 20 18.63 6.45 9.91
CA THR A 20 19.49 6.86 11.03
C THR A 20 19.33 5.96 12.25
N TYR A 21 18.29 5.13 12.32
CA TYR A 21 18.06 4.16 13.40
C TYR A 21 18.96 2.93 13.31
N LEU A 22 19.57 2.70 12.15
CA LEU A 22 20.56 1.64 11.99
C LEU A 22 21.83 1.95 12.81
N PRO A 23 22.49 0.94 13.40
CA PRO A 23 23.84 1.10 13.94
C PRO A 23 24.79 1.75 12.94
N GLY A 24 25.70 2.61 13.41
CA GLY A 24 26.58 3.40 12.52
C GLY A 24 27.35 2.56 11.50
N TRP A 25 27.89 1.41 11.94
CA TRP A 25 28.61 0.49 11.04
C TRP A 25 27.70 -0.10 9.94
N LEU A 26 26.43 -0.42 10.26
CA LEU A 26 25.44 -0.92 9.28
C LEU A 26 25.06 0.15 8.27
N ARG A 27 24.97 1.42 8.69
CA ARG A 27 24.72 2.54 7.78
C ARG A 27 25.81 2.66 6.73
N TRP A 28 27.05 2.69 7.17
CA TRP A 28 28.19 2.82 6.26
C TRP A 28 28.40 1.58 5.40
N LEU A 29 28.22 0.38 5.95
CA LEU A 29 28.24 -0.86 5.18
C LEU A 29 27.14 -0.87 4.11
N GLY A 30 25.92 -0.49 4.46
CA GLY A 30 24.79 -0.42 3.53
C GLY A 30 25.05 0.56 2.40
N VAL A 31 25.48 1.79 2.68
CA VAL A 31 25.86 2.79 1.67
C VAL A 31 27.00 2.25 0.78
N GLY A 32 28.04 1.68 1.39
CA GLY A 32 29.17 1.13 0.65
C GLY A 32 28.77 0.01 -0.31
N LEU A 33 27.94 -0.94 0.17
CA LEU A 33 27.41 -2.03 -0.67
C LEU A 33 26.49 -1.51 -1.78
N ALA A 34 25.56 -0.60 -1.47
CA ALA A 34 24.68 -0.03 -2.48
C ALA A 34 25.49 0.73 -3.55
N THR A 35 26.46 1.54 -3.13
CA THR A 35 27.36 2.27 -4.04
C THR A 35 28.15 1.31 -4.91
N ALA A 36 28.73 0.26 -4.34
CA ALA A 36 29.48 -0.76 -5.08
C ALA A 36 28.59 -1.47 -6.11
N VAL A 37 27.35 -1.85 -5.73
CA VAL A 37 26.38 -2.49 -6.62
C VAL A 37 25.96 -1.55 -7.75
N ILE A 38 25.73 -0.27 -7.46
CA ILE A 38 25.33 0.75 -8.45
C ILE A 38 26.48 0.99 -9.44
N LEU A 39 27.70 1.16 -8.95
CA LEU A 39 28.90 1.33 -9.79
C LEU A 39 29.14 0.09 -10.67
N TRP A 40 29.06 -1.09 -10.09
CA TRP A 40 29.19 -2.34 -10.83
C TRP A 40 28.10 -2.49 -11.91
N ALA A 41 26.85 -2.13 -11.61
CA ALA A 41 25.77 -2.15 -12.59
C ALA A 41 25.99 -1.16 -13.74
N GLY A 42 26.55 0.02 -13.43
CA GLY A 42 26.88 1.04 -14.44
C GLY A 42 28.05 0.65 -15.37
N LEU A 43 29.01 -0.12 -14.84
CA LEU A 43 30.20 -0.53 -15.60
C LEU A 43 29.95 -1.77 -16.49
N ARG A 44 28.98 -2.61 -16.18
CA ARG A 44 28.67 -3.82 -16.95
C ARG A 44 27.74 -3.52 -18.13
N GLN A 45 28.23 -3.71 -19.32
CA GLN A 45 27.44 -3.79 -20.55
C GLN A 45 26.94 -5.22 -20.78
N GLY A 46 25.71 -5.42 -21.28
CA GLY A 46 25.22 -6.73 -21.71
C GLY A 46 24.44 -7.58 -20.69
N TRP A 47 23.78 -6.97 -19.72
CA TRP A 47 22.97 -7.67 -18.70
C TRP A 47 21.74 -8.42 -19.24
N THR A 48 21.23 -8.04 -20.41
CA THR A 48 19.97 -8.54 -20.97
C THR A 48 19.98 -10.01 -21.33
N ASP A 49 21.15 -10.61 -21.56
CA ASP A 49 21.28 -11.96 -22.11
C ASP A 49 21.83 -12.98 -21.10
N ASN A 50 21.91 -12.63 -19.81
CA ASN A 50 22.42 -13.56 -18.81
C ASN A 50 21.33 -14.59 -18.42
N PRO A 51 21.50 -15.89 -18.78
CA PRO A 51 20.51 -16.93 -18.50
C PRO A 51 20.28 -17.16 -16.99
N ARG A 52 21.18 -16.68 -16.11
CA ARG A 52 21.07 -16.78 -14.65
C ARG A 52 20.08 -15.77 -14.06
N LEU A 53 19.67 -14.76 -14.83
CA LEU A 53 18.72 -13.73 -14.41
C LEU A 53 17.29 -13.96 -14.93
N ARG A 54 16.97 -15.19 -15.33
CA ARG A 54 15.62 -15.53 -15.78
C ARG A 54 14.61 -15.32 -14.67
N PHE A 55 13.52 -14.68 -15.04
CA PHE A 55 12.40 -14.47 -14.10
C PHE A 55 11.66 -15.80 -13.86
N PRO A 56 11.21 -16.08 -12.61
CA PRO A 56 10.47 -17.32 -12.30
C PRO A 56 9.22 -17.45 -13.16
N ALA A 57 9.19 -18.43 -14.07
CA ALA A 57 8.05 -18.66 -14.96
C ALA A 57 6.98 -19.57 -14.34
N GLY A 58 7.41 -20.65 -13.66
CA GLY A 58 6.53 -21.68 -13.13
C GLY A 58 5.65 -21.22 -11.96
N SER A 59 4.36 -21.57 -11.95
CA SER A 59 3.46 -21.24 -10.85
C SER A 59 3.90 -21.84 -9.52
N ARG A 60 4.42 -23.08 -9.51
CA ARG A 60 4.93 -23.74 -8.30
C ARG A 60 6.10 -22.97 -7.67
N VAL A 61 7.03 -22.45 -8.51
CA VAL A 61 8.17 -21.68 -8.05
C VAL A 61 7.69 -20.36 -7.41
N LYS A 62 6.71 -19.69 -7.99
CA LYS A 62 6.14 -18.46 -7.43
C LYS A 62 5.46 -18.71 -6.08
N ILE A 63 4.74 -19.82 -5.95
CA ILE A 63 4.12 -20.24 -4.67
C ILE A 63 5.21 -20.54 -3.64
N LEU A 64 6.27 -21.25 -4.02
CA LEU A 64 7.38 -21.54 -3.12
C LEU A 64 8.09 -20.27 -2.64
N ILE A 65 8.37 -19.31 -3.53
CA ILE A 65 8.97 -18.01 -3.16
C ILE A 65 8.05 -17.27 -2.17
N ALA A 66 6.75 -17.23 -2.44
CA ALA A 66 5.77 -16.63 -1.55
C ALA A 66 5.72 -17.33 -0.18
N ALA A 67 5.71 -18.65 -0.15
CA ALA A 67 5.71 -19.41 1.10
C ALA A 67 7.00 -19.18 1.91
N LEU A 68 8.16 -19.13 1.24
CA LEU A 68 9.46 -18.83 1.87
C LEU A 68 9.58 -17.39 2.37
N SER A 69 8.78 -16.45 1.89
CA SER A 69 8.74 -15.09 2.44
C SER A 69 8.00 -14.97 3.77
N LEU A 70 7.10 -15.90 4.08
CA LEU A 70 6.31 -15.88 5.32
C LEU A 70 7.19 -15.87 6.60
N PRO A 71 8.18 -16.75 6.77
CA PRO A 71 9.06 -16.69 7.95
C PRO A 71 9.87 -15.39 8.01
N CYS A 72 10.18 -14.74 6.88
CA CYS A 72 10.84 -13.44 6.88
C CYS A 72 9.92 -12.35 7.43
N PHE A 73 8.66 -12.29 6.98
CA PHE A 73 7.68 -11.34 7.49
C PHE A 73 7.41 -11.54 8.98
N TYR A 74 7.22 -12.79 9.40
CA TYR A 74 6.97 -13.11 10.81
C TYR A 74 8.21 -12.88 11.69
N GLY A 75 9.40 -13.20 11.21
CA GLY A 75 10.65 -13.07 11.95
C GLY A 75 11.08 -11.60 12.20
N ALA A 76 10.77 -10.71 11.25
CA ALA A 76 11.06 -9.28 11.37
C ALA A 76 9.81 -8.43 11.69
N ARG A 77 8.85 -9.01 12.42
CA ARG A 77 7.59 -8.36 12.76
C ARG A 77 7.75 -7.17 13.70
N VAL A 78 6.81 -6.26 13.64
CA VAL A 78 6.66 -5.14 14.58
C VAL A 78 6.43 -5.66 15.98
N VAL A 79 7.10 -5.06 16.97
CA VAL A 79 7.03 -5.46 18.39
C VAL A 79 6.50 -4.35 19.30
N HIS A 80 5.97 -3.29 18.75
CA HIS A 80 5.47 -2.12 19.50
C HIS A 80 4.23 -1.53 18.83
N THR A 81 3.53 -0.65 19.53
CA THR A 81 2.28 0.00 19.10
C THR A 81 2.45 1.50 18.89
N ARG A 82 3.61 1.94 18.38
CA ARG A 82 3.93 3.37 18.25
C ARG A 82 3.09 4.09 17.20
N TRP A 83 2.72 3.41 16.12
CA TRP A 83 2.17 4.01 14.91
C TRP A 83 0.66 3.92 14.87
N GLY A 84 0.01 4.92 14.29
CA GLY A 84 -1.42 4.98 14.05
C GLY A 84 -2.27 4.64 15.27
N ASP A 85 -3.29 3.85 15.03
CA ASP A 85 -4.23 3.31 16.02
C ASP A 85 -3.77 1.98 16.65
N ALA A 86 -2.54 1.52 16.37
CA ALA A 86 -2.03 0.21 16.79
C ALA A 86 -2.22 -0.07 18.29
N TYR A 87 -1.97 0.93 19.15
CA TYR A 87 -2.18 0.79 20.59
C TYR A 87 -3.65 0.56 20.94
N ILE A 88 -4.54 1.31 20.32
CA ILE A 88 -5.99 1.22 20.54
C ILE A 88 -6.48 -0.14 20.06
N LEU A 89 -6.12 -0.54 18.84
CA LEU A 89 -6.60 -1.79 18.22
C LEU A 89 -6.13 -3.02 19.00
N VAL A 90 -4.84 -3.13 19.33
CA VAL A 90 -4.28 -4.29 20.03
C VAL A 90 -4.91 -4.45 21.41
N ASN A 91 -5.06 -3.34 22.16
CA ASN A 91 -5.59 -3.40 23.52
C ASN A 91 -7.12 -3.52 23.54
N ALA A 92 -7.85 -2.76 22.73
CA ALA A 92 -9.32 -2.78 22.75
C ALA A 92 -9.90 -4.13 22.30
N ILE A 93 -9.27 -4.81 21.34
CA ILE A 93 -9.67 -6.16 20.93
C ILE A 93 -9.50 -7.16 22.08
N ALA A 94 -8.44 -7.05 22.85
CA ALA A 94 -8.14 -7.97 23.95
C ALA A 94 -8.82 -7.60 25.28
N HIS A 95 -9.17 -6.33 25.49
CA HIS A 95 -9.70 -5.85 26.77
C HIS A 95 -11.03 -6.52 27.11
N PRO A 96 -11.19 -7.13 28.31
CA PRO A 96 -12.37 -7.91 28.68
C PRO A 96 -13.70 -7.16 28.55
N ASP A 97 -13.70 -5.87 28.91
CA ASP A 97 -14.92 -5.06 28.94
C ASP A 97 -15.22 -4.37 27.59
N VAL A 98 -14.23 -4.25 26.69
CA VAL A 98 -14.40 -3.58 25.39
C VAL A 98 -14.65 -4.60 24.28
N ARG A 99 -13.78 -5.63 24.18
CA ARG A 99 -13.88 -6.71 23.17
C ARG A 99 -14.17 -6.15 21.78
N LEU A 100 -13.40 -5.12 21.36
CA LEU A 100 -13.59 -4.47 20.07
C LEU A 100 -13.68 -5.52 18.95
N THR A 101 -14.85 -5.65 18.37
CA THR A 101 -15.13 -6.62 17.31
C THR A 101 -15.72 -5.92 16.08
N TYR A 102 -16.43 -4.83 16.32
CA TYR A 102 -17.16 -4.08 15.32
C TYR A 102 -16.62 -2.65 15.28
N ASN A 103 -16.18 -2.20 14.09
CA ASN A 103 -15.62 -0.87 13.90
C ASN A 103 -15.94 -0.39 12.48
N TRP A 104 -16.67 0.71 12.34
CA TRP A 104 -17.05 1.29 11.05
C TRP A 104 -15.85 1.83 10.25
N GLN A 105 -14.75 2.14 10.91
CA GLN A 105 -13.53 2.59 10.24
C GLN A 105 -12.90 1.46 9.39
N ALA A 106 -12.95 0.20 9.87
CA ALA A 106 -12.39 -0.95 9.20
C ALA A 106 -13.22 -2.22 9.49
N PRO A 107 -14.48 -2.33 8.98
CA PRO A 107 -15.45 -3.30 9.45
C PRO A 107 -14.99 -4.76 9.34
N LEU A 108 -14.55 -5.19 8.16
CA LEU A 108 -14.13 -6.58 7.96
C LEU A 108 -12.74 -6.85 8.54
N ASP A 109 -11.86 -5.84 8.58
CA ASP A 109 -10.50 -5.99 9.12
C ASP A 109 -10.53 -6.20 10.62
N THR A 110 -11.17 -5.29 11.36
CA THR A 110 -11.33 -5.40 12.81
C THR A 110 -12.06 -6.68 13.19
N TYR A 111 -13.15 -7.02 12.49
CA TYR A 111 -13.89 -8.25 12.73
C TYR A 111 -13.02 -9.49 12.59
N LEU A 112 -12.22 -9.59 11.52
CA LEU A 112 -11.35 -10.73 11.27
C LEU A 112 -10.27 -10.87 12.34
N HIS A 113 -9.60 -9.78 12.70
CA HIS A 113 -8.56 -9.76 13.74
C HIS A 113 -9.14 -10.12 15.11
N ALA A 114 -10.30 -9.56 15.48
CA ALA A 114 -10.98 -9.86 16.72
C ALA A 114 -11.39 -11.35 16.82
N ARG A 115 -11.96 -11.92 15.74
CA ARG A 115 -12.33 -13.34 15.73
C ARG A 115 -11.12 -14.27 15.81
N LEU A 116 -10.03 -13.91 15.13
CA LEU A 116 -8.79 -14.67 15.23
C LEU A 116 -8.19 -14.57 16.65
N PHE A 117 -8.21 -13.37 17.25
CA PHE A 117 -7.78 -13.22 18.64
C PHE A 117 -8.63 -14.08 19.60
N GLN A 118 -9.97 -14.02 19.51
CA GLN A 118 -10.87 -14.82 20.34
C GLN A 118 -10.62 -16.33 20.20
N LEU A 119 -10.32 -16.80 19.00
CA LEU A 119 -9.92 -18.18 18.77
C LEU A 119 -8.55 -18.48 19.41
N GLY A 120 -7.57 -17.59 19.24
CA GLY A 120 -6.24 -17.73 19.83
C GLY A 120 -6.23 -17.65 21.36
N GLU A 121 -7.07 -16.80 21.95
CA GLU A 121 -7.29 -16.72 23.39
C GLU A 121 -7.77 -18.08 23.93
N ARG A 122 -8.78 -18.69 23.27
CA ARG A 122 -9.34 -19.98 23.69
C ARG A 122 -8.39 -21.17 23.51
N LEU A 123 -7.63 -21.21 22.41
CA LEU A 123 -6.81 -22.35 22.06
C LEU A 123 -5.38 -22.28 22.60
N TRP A 124 -4.82 -21.06 22.68
CA TRP A 124 -3.41 -20.84 23.00
C TRP A 124 -3.18 -19.85 24.14
N GLY A 125 -4.23 -19.30 24.75
CA GLY A 125 -4.14 -18.37 25.88
C GLY A 125 -3.54 -17.02 25.51
N TRP A 126 -3.80 -16.50 24.31
CA TRP A 126 -3.31 -15.16 23.91
C TRP A 126 -3.83 -14.10 24.87
N GLN A 127 -2.95 -13.21 25.32
CA GLN A 127 -3.28 -12.16 26.27
C GLN A 127 -3.54 -10.79 25.61
N ASP A 128 -3.07 -10.61 24.38
CA ASP A 128 -3.27 -9.43 23.55
C ASP A 128 -3.51 -9.80 22.09
N ALA A 129 -3.87 -8.83 21.27
CA ALA A 129 -4.19 -9.09 19.86
C ALA A 129 -2.95 -9.10 18.92
N PHE A 130 -1.74 -8.85 19.40
CA PHE A 130 -0.54 -8.87 18.56
C PHE A 130 -0.38 -10.16 17.75
N PRO A 131 -0.54 -11.38 18.34
CA PRO A 131 -0.38 -12.61 17.56
C PRO A 131 -1.34 -12.71 16.38
N ALA A 132 -2.58 -12.18 16.50
CA ALA A 132 -3.54 -12.16 15.39
C ALA A 132 -3.03 -11.26 14.25
N TYR A 133 -2.54 -10.05 14.57
CA TYR A 133 -1.96 -9.15 13.59
C TYR A 133 -0.69 -9.73 12.97
N TRP A 134 0.24 -10.29 13.77
CA TRP A 134 1.46 -10.90 13.25
C TRP A 134 1.18 -12.02 12.25
N LEU A 135 0.23 -12.88 12.56
CA LEU A 135 -0.13 -14.01 11.69
C LEU A 135 -0.78 -13.50 10.39
N LEU A 136 -1.83 -12.68 10.50
CA LEU A 136 -2.56 -12.19 9.32
C LEU A 136 -1.69 -11.32 8.43
N SER A 137 -0.89 -10.41 9.00
CA SER A 137 0.02 -9.56 8.23
C SER A 137 1.09 -10.39 7.49
N SER A 138 1.68 -11.40 8.15
CA SER A 138 2.70 -12.23 7.52
C SER A 138 2.12 -13.09 6.39
N VAL A 139 0.92 -13.65 6.58
CA VAL A 139 0.20 -14.40 5.53
C VAL A 139 -0.17 -13.46 4.38
N ALA A 140 -0.69 -12.27 4.68
CA ALA A 140 -0.97 -11.24 3.70
C ALA A 140 0.28 -10.87 2.89
N GLY A 141 1.44 -10.74 3.54
CA GLY A 141 2.73 -10.51 2.90
C GLY A 141 3.12 -11.61 1.92
N ALA A 142 2.96 -12.88 2.31
CA ALA A 142 3.22 -14.00 1.41
C ALA A 142 2.27 -14.00 0.20
N VAL A 143 0.98 -13.70 0.41
CA VAL A 143 0.02 -13.54 -0.69
C VAL A 143 0.41 -12.35 -1.58
N ALA A 144 0.80 -11.21 -1.00
CA ALA A 144 1.27 -10.05 -1.74
C ALA A 144 2.48 -10.38 -2.62
N VAL A 145 3.47 -11.12 -2.11
CA VAL A 145 4.63 -11.59 -2.90
C VAL A 145 4.17 -12.44 -4.08
N TRP A 146 3.23 -13.36 -3.87
CA TRP A 146 2.69 -14.17 -4.97
C TRP A 146 1.98 -13.30 -6.02
N VAL A 147 1.15 -12.34 -5.60
CA VAL A 147 0.46 -11.42 -6.52
C VAL A 147 1.47 -10.57 -7.28
N LEU A 148 2.50 -10.02 -6.63
CA LEU A 148 3.57 -9.24 -7.26
C LEU A 148 4.34 -10.05 -8.31
N LEU A 149 4.67 -11.31 -8.01
CA LEU A 149 5.31 -12.22 -8.96
C LEU A 149 4.43 -12.51 -10.18
N ARG A 150 3.11 -12.64 -9.98
CA ARG A 150 2.12 -12.80 -11.07
C ARG A 150 2.00 -11.52 -11.89
N LEU A 151 1.85 -10.39 -11.22
CA LEU A 151 1.73 -9.08 -11.84
C LEU A 151 2.97 -8.74 -12.68
N ALA A 152 4.17 -8.89 -12.11
CA ALA A 152 5.41 -8.65 -12.83
C ALA A 152 5.57 -9.58 -14.05
N HIS A 153 5.27 -10.88 -13.88
CA HIS A 153 5.31 -11.85 -14.97
C HIS A 153 4.36 -11.51 -16.11
N ASP A 154 3.11 -11.09 -15.80
CA ASP A 154 2.06 -10.91 -16.79
C ASP A 154 2.17 -9.55 -17.51
N ILE A 155 2.69 -8.51 -16.83
CA ILE A 155 2.89 -7.17 -17.40
C ILE A 155 4.22 -7.07 -18.16
N GLY A 156 5.30 -7.64 -17.64
CA GLY A 156 6.63 -7.58 -18.24
C GLY A 156 6.76 -8.46 -19.48
N ARG A 157 7.24 -7.87 -20.58
CA ARG A 157 7.47 -8.55 -21.87
C ARG A 157 8.82 -9.28 -21.93
N SER A 158 9.79 -8.81 -21.12
CA SER A 158 11.11 -9.41 -20.95
C SER A 158 11.44 -9.62 -19.48
N ASP A 159 12.46 -10.43 -19.18
CA ASP A 159 12.86 -10.65 -17.79
C ASP A 159 13.38 -9.37 -17.14
N ALA A 160 14.03 -8.48 -17.88
CA ALA A 160 14.44 -7.16 -17.38
C ALA A 160 13.24 -6.30 -16.96
N GLU A 161 12.14 -6.30 -17.74
CA GLU A 161 10.89 -5.61 -17.38
C GLU A 161 10.24 -6.22 -16.14
N ARG A 162 10.23 -7.55 -16.04
CA ARG A 162 9.66 -8.28 -14.89
C ARG A 162 10.42 -7.99 -13.61
N TRP A 163 11.75 -8.00 -13.67
CA TRP A 163 12.59 -7.66 -12.53
C TRP A 163 12.48 -6.20 -12.12
N LEU A 164 12.33 -5.27 -13.07
CA LEU A 164 12.06 -3.87 -12.75
C LEU A 164 10.75 -3.72 -11.97
N ILE A 165 9.65 -4.31 -12.47
CA ILE A 165 8.33 -4.22 -11.82
C ILE A 165 8.39 -4.83 -10.43
N LEU A 166 8.90 -6.06 -10.31
CA LEU A 166 9.01 -6.75 -9.03
C LEU A 166 9.93 -5.99 -8.06
N GLY A 167 11.09 -5.58 -8.52
CA GLY A 167 12.09 -4.90 -7.68
C GLY A 167 11.57 -3.59 -7.11
N LEU A 168 10.98 -2.73 -7.96
CA LEU A 168 10.40 -1.47 -7.51
C LEU A 168 9.28 -1.70 -6.49
N MET A 169 8.39 -2.66 -6.73
CA MET A 169 7.25 -2.93 -5.86
C MET A 169 7.63 -3.64 -4.55
N ALA A 170 8.60 -4.55 -4.58
CA ALA A 170 8.98 -5.36 -3.42
C ALA A 170 9.92 -4.65 -2.43
N THR A 171 10.49 -3.50 -2.80
CA THR A 171 11.42 -2.74 -1.95
C THR A 171 10.83 -1.41 -1.45
N LEU A 172 9.53 -1.20 -1.63
CA LEU A 172 8.80 -0.04 -1.10
C LEU A 172 8.80 -0.02 0.43
N GLY A 173 8.83 1.17 1.04
CA GLY A 173 8.62 1.30 2.48
C GLY A 173 7.25 0.79 2.93
N ALA A 174 6.24 0.87 2.05
CA ALA A 174 4.90 0.31 2.29
C ALA A 174 4.89 -1.21 2.54
N VAL A 175 5.93 -1.97 2.17
CA VAL A 175 6.01 -3.41 2.50
C VAL A 175 6.11 -3.67 4.01
N GLN A 176 6.45 -2.64 4.81
CA GLN A 176 6.42 -2.69 6.28
C GLN A 176 5.07 -3.18 6.82
N LEU A 177 3.98 -2.91 6.14
CA LEU A 177 2.63 -3.39 6.51
C LEU A 177 2.57 -4.92 6.64
N PHE A 178 3.39 -5.67 5.90
CA PHE A 178 3.41 -7.13 5.92
C PHE A 178 4.28 -7.73 7.03
N PHE A 179 5.02 -6.90 7.75
CA PHE A 179 5.88 -7.34 8.85
C PHE A 179 5.15 -7.27 10.20
N GLY A 180 4.02 -7.98 10.31
CA GLY A 180 3.28 -8.07 11.56
C GLY A 180 2.66 -6.76 12.03
N TYR A 181 2.37 -5.84 11.12
CA TYR A 181 1.91 -4.50 11.43
C TYR A 181 0.49 -4.50 12.02
N PRO A 182 0.27 -3.96 13.23
CA PRO A 182 -1.02 -4.05 13.92
C PRO A 182 -1.97 -2.91 13.56
N GLU A 183 -2.34 -2.80 12.27
CA GLU A 183 -3.21 -1.78 11.70
C GLU A 183 -4.07 -2.30 10.54
N ASN A 184 -5.02 -1.50 10.09
CA ASN A 184 -6.09 -1.88 9.17
C ASN A 184 -5.71 -1.85 7.68
N TYR A 185 -4.44 -1.54 7.32
CA TYR A 185 -4.02 -1.28 5.92
C TYR A 185 -3.34 -2.47 5.25
N THR A 186 -3.01 -3.51 6.01
CA THR A 186 -2.30 -4.68 5.51
C THR A 186 -3.14 -5.49 4.51
N LEU A 187 -4.35 -5.87 4.90
CA LEU A 187 -5.22 -6.70 4.05
C LEU A 187 -5.70 -5.95 2.82
N ILE A 188 -6.06 -4.67 2.95
CA ILE A 188 -6.44 -3.87 1.79
C ILE A 188 -5.31 -3.75 0.77
N SER A 189 -4.04 -3.69 1.21
CA SER A 189 -2.88 -3.67 0.31
C SER A 189 -2.82 -4.90 -0.59
N VAL A 190 -3.16 -6.08 -0.06
CA VAL A 190 -3.27 -7.31 -0.87
C VAL A 190 -4.41 -7.22 -1.89
N PHE A 191 -5.59 -6.74 -1.46
CA PHE A 191 -6.72 -6.56 -2.38
C PHE A 191 -6.45 -5.52 -3.46
N ILE A 192 -5.76 -4.42 -3.14
CA ILE A 192 -5.33 -3.42 -4.11
C ILE A 192 -4.37 -4.03 -5.15
N LEU A 193 -3.36 -4.79 -4.71
CA LEU A 193 -2.45 -5.47 -5.62
C LEU A 193 -3.17 -6.48 -6.52
N ALA A 194 -4.07 -7.27 -5.96
CA ALA A 194 -4.90 -8.22 -6.71
C ALA A 194 -5.85 -7.52 -7.69
N TYR A 195 -6.44 -6.40 -7.28
CA TYR A 195 -7.24 -5.52 -8.14
C TYR A 195 -6.41 -5.02 -9.34
N LEU A 196 -5.23 -4.45 -9.09
CA LEU A 196 -4.36 -3.92 -10.14
C LEU A 196 -3.91 -5.02 -11.12
N TRP A 197 -3.62 -6.22 -10.61
CA TRP A 197 -3.33 -7.38 -11.46
C TRP A 197 -4.54 -7.83 -12.29
N SER A 198 -5.71 -7.95 -11.65
CA SER A 198 -6.93 -8.36 -12.35
C SER A 198 -7.41 -7.33 -13.36
N ALA A 199 -7.18 -6.03 -13.10
CA ALA A 199 -7.44 -4.95 -14.05
C ALA A 199 -6.58 -5.07 -15.32
N TRP A 200 -5.28 -5.47 -15.17
CA TRP A 200 -4.45 -5.83 -16.32
C TRP A 200 -5.04 -6.98 -17.14
N GLN A 201 -5.45 -8.06 -16.47
CA GLN A 201 -6.04 -9.22 -17.15
C GLN A 201 -7.35 -8.85 -17.86
N THR A 202 -8.17 -7.99 -17.24
CA THR A 202 -9.41 -7.47 -17.84
C THR A 202 -9.11 -6.57 -19.06
N ALA A 203 -8.12 -5.70 -18.97
CA ALA A 203 -7.70 -4.86 -20.09
C ALA A 203 -7.17 -5.67 -21.28
N ARG A 204 -6.72 -6.91 -21.04
CA ARG A 204 -6.29 -7.88 -22.06
C ARG A 204 -7.39 -8.86 -22.48
N GLY A 205 -8.61 -8.69 -21.99
CA GLY A 205 -9.73 -9.57 -22.31
C GLY A 205 -9.67 -10.98 -21.71
N ARG A 206 -8.76 -11.21 -20.73
CA ARG A 206 -8.58 -12.52 -20.07
C ARG A 206 -9.48 -12.72 -18.86
N HIS A 207 -9.84 -11.63 -18.18
CA HIS A 207 -10.77 -11.63 -17.06
C HIS A 207 -11.99 -10.79 -17.39
N SER A 208 -13.14 -11.19 -16.84
CA SER A 208 -14.34 -10.35 -16.85
C SER A 208 -14.20 -9.19 -15.87
N LEU A 209 -14.95 -8.10 -16.08
CA LEU A 209 -14.96 -6.93 -15.19
C LEU A 209 -15.44 -7.26 -13.76
N TRP A 210 -16.15 -8.38 -13.58
CA TRP A 210 -16.60 -8.84 -12.26
C TRP A 210 -15.44 -9.10 -11.30
N ILE A 211 -14.31 -9.66 -11.79
CA ILE A 211 -13.17 -10.02 -10.93
C ILE A 211 -12.55 -8.78 -10.27
N PRO A 212 -12.08 -7.75 -11.02
CA PRO A 212 -11.54 -6.55 -10.38
C PRO A 212 -12.60 -5.81 -9.53
N SER A 213 -13.89 -5.87 -9.92
CA SER A 213 -14.95 -5.26 -9.13
C SER A 213 -15.15 -5.94 -7.77
N ILE A 214 -15.17 -7.27 -7.73
CA ILE A 214 -15.29 -8.04 -6.47
C ILE A 214 -14.08 -7.76 -5.57
N LEU A 215 -12.87 -7.77 -6.14
CA LEU A 215 -11.65 -7.50 -5.36
C LEU A 215 -11.65 -6.09 -4.75
N LEU A 216 -12.10 -5.10 -5.52
CA LEU A 216 -12.20 -3.73 -5.03
C LEU A 216 -13.36 -3.55 -4.04
N ALA A 217 -14.48 -4.23 -4.24
CA ALA A 217 -15.59 -4.24 -3.29
C ALA A 217 -15.18 -4.86 -1.95
N LEU A 218 -14.44 -5.97 -1.96
CA LEU A 218 -13.88 -6.54 -0.74
C LEU A 218 -12.91 -5.58 -0.06
N ALA A 219 -12.01 -4.94 -0.82
CA ALA A 219 -11.13 -3.91 -0.28
C ALA A 219 -11.92 -2.80 0.44
N LEU A 220 -13.05 -2.34 -0.14
CA LEU A 220 -13.94 -1.36 0.46
C LEU A 220 -14.55 -1.84 1.77
N GLY A 221 -14.94 -3.12 1.86
CA GLY A 221 -15.46 -3.71 3.08
C GLY A 221 -14.41 -3.85 4.20
N PHE A 222 -13.13 -4.00 3.82
CA PHE A 222 -12.03 -3.99 4.79
C PHE A 222 -11.69 -2.57 5.26
N HIS A 223 -11.62 -1.59 4.35
CA HIS A 223 -11.38 -0.19 4.73
C HIS A 223 -11.93 0.79 3.68
N PRO A 224 -12.75 1.80 4.08
CA PRO A 224 -13.41 2.73 3.17
C PRO A 224 -12.44 3.64 2.38
N SER A 225 -11.18 3.83 2.80
CA SER A 225 -10.20 4.62 2.03
C SER A 225 -9.99 4.09 0.61
N THR A 226 -10.29 2.81 0.35
CA THR A 226 -10.18 2.21 -0.99
C THR A 226 -11.26 2.69 -1.97
N LEU A 227 -12.26 3.45 -1.51
CA LEU A 227 -13.26 4.10 -2.35
C LEU A 227 -12.63 4.99 -3.43
N VAL A 228 -11.46 5.57 -3.16
CA VAL A 228 -10.71 6.39 -4.13
C VAL A 228 -10.25 5.63 -5.38
N LEU A 229 -10.31 4.31 -5.37
CA LEU A 229 -10.04 3.47 -6.54
C LEU A 229 -11.27 3.23 -7.41
N GLN A 230 -12.49 3.50 -6.94
CA GLN A 230 -13.71 3.27 -7.73
C GLN A 230 -13.68 3.99 -9.09
N PRO A 231 -13.22 5.26 -9.21
CA PRO A 231 -13.08 5.90 -10.51
C PRO A 231 -12.18 5.13 -11.49
N SER A 232 -11.15 4.43 -11.00
CA SER A 232 -10.27 3.62 -11.84
C SER A 232 -10.95 2.36 -12.39
N LEU A 233 -11.86 1.75 -11.63
CA LEU A 233 -12.69 0.65 -12.11
C LEU A 233 -13.68 1.11 -13.18
N TRP A 234 -14.28 2.29 -13.03
CA TRP A 234 -15.13 2.91 -14.04
C TRP A 234 -14.32 3.25 -15.30
N ALA A 235 -13.11 3.77 -15.16
CA ALA A 235 -12.20 4.01 -16.28
C ALA A 235 -11.86 2.69 -17.02
N LEU A 236 -11.56 1.61 -16.31
CA LEU A 236 -11.34 0.29 -16.88
C LEU A 236 -12.56 -0.18 -17.69
N ALA A 237 -13.75 -0.08 -17.11
CA ALA A 237 -15.00 -0.44 -17.77
C ALA A 237 -15.22 0.36 -19.05
N PHE A 238 -14.97 1.67 -19.01
CA PHE A 238 -15.14 2.56 -20.16
C PHE A 238 -14.14 2.28 -21.28
N PHE A 239 -12.84 2.20 -20.94
CA PHE A 239 -11.78 2.04 -21.95
C PHE A 239 -11.68 0.62 -22.54
N THR A 240 -12.29 -0.37 -21.90
CA THR A 240 -12.39 -1.74 -22.44
C THR A 240 -13.72 -2.05 -23.09
N LEU A 241 -14.65 -1.06 -23.19
CA LEU A 241 -15.96 -1.26 -23.83
C LEU A 241 -15.78 -1.57 -25.33
N PRO A 242 -16.39 -2.65 -25.85
CA PRO A 242 -16.43 -2.94 -27.29
C PRO A 242 -17.05 -1.77 -28.08
N ARG A 243 -16.57 -1.54 -29.28
CA ARG A 243 -17.12 -0.51 -30.17
C ARG A 243 -17.47 -1.16 -31.52
N PRO A 244 -18.75 -1.12 -31.94
CA PRO A 244 -19.91 -0.51 -31.28
C PRO A 244 -20.36 -1.30 -30.05
N ALA A 245 -20.80 -0.61 -29.00
CA ALA A 245 -21.33 -1.22 -27.79
C ALA A 245 -22.80 -1.63 -28.00
N ARG A 246 -23.16 -2.85 -27.56
CA ARG A 246 -24.55 -3.30 -27.48
C ARG A 246 -25.12 -2.93 -26.11
N PHE A 247 -26.46 -2.77 -26.05
CA PHE A 247 -27.14 -2.49 -24.76
C PHE A 247 -26.83 -3.55 -23.69
N ALA A 248 -26.79 -4.83 -24.09
CA ALA A 248 -26.42 -5.92 -23.19
C ALA A 248 -24.99 -5.79 -22.61
N ASP A 249 -24.02 -5.23 -23.36
CA ASP A 249 -22.66 -4.99 -22.88
C ASP A 249 -22.64 -3.87 -21.83
N LEU A 250 -23.44 -2.83 -22.04
CA LEU A 250 -23.60 -1.75 -21.06
C LEU A 250 -24.24 -2.25 -19.77
N LEU A 251 -25.35 -3.00 -19.89
CA LEU A 251 -26.03 -3.56 -18.71
C LEU A 251 -25.12 -4.49 -17.91
N ARG A 252 -24.41 -5.41 -18.58
CA ARG A 252 -23.43 -6.30 -17.92
C ARG A 252 -22.33 -5.54 -17.19
N ARG A 253 -21.84 -4.44 -17.78
CA ARG A 253 -20.80 -3.61 -17.14
C ARG A 253 -21.33 -2.83 -15.95
N LEU A 254 -22.51 -2.22 -16.10
CA LEU A 254 -23.18 -1.55 -14.98
C LEU A 254 -23.43 -2.53 -13.83
N SER A 255 -23.90 -3.73 -14.12
CA SER A 255 -24.09 -4.76 -13.09
C SER A 255 -22.75 -5.11 -12.41
N ALA A 256 -21.68 -5.29 -13.17
CA ALA A 256 -20.35 -5.57 -12.61
C ALA A 256 -19.79 -4.41 -11.78
N LEU A 257 -20.11 -3.16 -12.11
CA LEU A 257 -19.66 -1.98 -11.38
C LEU A 257 -20.44 -1.75 -10.08
N LEU A 258 -21.73 -2.08 -10.06
CA LEU A 258 -22.64 -1.70 -8.97
C LEU A 258 -22.93 -2.86 -8.00
N LEU A 259 -23.18 -4.08 -8.50
CA LEU A 259 -23.62 -5.17 -7.64
C LEU A 259 -22.57 -5.61 -6.61
N PRO A 260 -21.27 -5.83 -6.94
CA PRO A 260 -20.31 -6.24 -5.93
C PRO A 260 -20.15 -5.23 -4.79
N PRO A 261 -19.95 -3.91 -5.02
CA PRO A 261 -19.86 -2.97 -3.91
C PRO A 261 -21.17 -2.85 -3.12
N LEU A 262 -22.35 -2.90 -3.76
CA LEU A 262 -23.62 -2.89 -3.05
C LEU A 262 -23.79 -4.12 -2.15
N LEU A 263 -23.41 -5.31 -2.61
CA LEU A 263 -23.50 -6.54 -1.82
C LEU A 263 -22.53 -6.50 -0.64
N VAL A 264 -21.30 -5.97 -0.82
CA VAL A 264 -20.35 -5.85 0.29
C VAL A 264 -20.79 -4.79 1.29
N ILE A 265 -21.30 -3.64 0.84
CA ILE A 265 -21.88 -2.63 1.74
C ILE A 265 -23.03 -3.22 2.54
N LEU A 266 -23.94 -3.94 1.89
CA LEU A 266 -25.05 -4.62 2.58
C LEU A 266 -24.54 -5.64 3.60
N LEU A 267 -23.54 -6.44 3.24
CA LEU A 267 -22.91 -7.39 4.16
C LEU A 267 -22.32 -6.68 5.38
N VAL A 268 -21.61 -5.58 5.18
CA VAL A 268 -21.03 -4.78 6.27
C VAL A 268 -22.12 -4.21 7.16
N VAL A 269 -23.17 -3.61 6.58
CA VAL A 269 -24.30 -3.07 7.34
C VAL A 269 -24.99 -4.15 8.19
N VAL A 270 -25.24 -5.33 7.60
CA VAL A 270 -25.84 -6.47 8.32
C VAL A 270 -24.92 -6.94 9.44
N LEU A 271 -23.60 -7.09 9.17
CA LEU A 271 -22.61 -7.51 10.15
C LEU A 271 -22.56 -6.54 11.35
N MET A 272 -22.44 -5.24 11.07
CA MET A 272 -22.36 -4.20 12.09
C MET A 272 -23.67 -4.12 12.90
N SER A 273 -24.82 -4.17 12.23
CA SER A 273 -26.14 -4.15 12.89
C SER A 273 -26.36 -5.39 13.79
N ALA A 274 -25.90 -6.57 13.35
CA ALA A 274 -25.96 -7.78 14.15
C ALA A 274 -25.08 -7.70 15.42
N GLY A 275 -24.05 -6.86 15.40
CA GLY A 275 -23.20 -6.55 16.55
C GLY A 275 -23.76 -5.43 17.45
N GLY A 276 -24.90 -4.84 17.12
CA GLY A 276 -25.46 -3.69 17.85
C GLY A 276 -24.94 -2.31 17.39
N HIS A 277 -24.11 -2.29 16.33
CA HIS A 277 -23.52 -1.09 15.74
C HIS A 277 -24.21 -0.75 14.42
N GLY A 278 -25.48 -0.34 14.49
CA GLY A 278 -26.30 -0.03 13.31
C GLY A 278 -25.90 1.27 12.60
N LEU A 279 -26.71 1.65 11.60
CA LEU A 279 -26.48 2.89 10.85
C LEU A 279 -26.54 4.16 11.72
N ASP A 280 -27.26 4.12 12.83
CA ASP A 280 -27.31 5.24 13.79
C ASP A 280 -25.93 5.48 14.42
N SER A 281 -25.18 4.41 14.75
CA SER A 281 -23.81 4.51 15.23
C SER A 281 -22.85 5.04 14.14
N PHE A 282 -23.03 4.57 12.89
CA PHE A 282 -22.24 5.04 11.75
C PHE A 282 -22.45 6.55 11.46
N LEU A 283 -23.67 7.06 11.62
CA LEU A 283 -23.99 8.48 11.42
C LEU A 283 -23.69 9.34 12.66
N GLY A 284 -23.36 8.71 13.78
CA GLY A 284 -23.08 9.34 15.06
C GLY A 284 -21.62 9.20 15.52
N ALA A 285 -21.43 8.73 16.74
CA ALA A 285 -20.14 8.68 17.42
C ALA A 285 -19.12 7.69 16.79
N GLU A 286 -19.58 6.72 16.01
CA GLU A 286 -18.72 5.71 15.36
C GLU A 286 -18.45 6.03 13.89
N ALA A 287 -18.71 7.25 13.44
CA ALA A 287 -18.40 7.67 12.08
C ALA A 287 -16.89 7.50 11.81
N PRO A 288 -16.51 7.03 10.60
CA PRO A 288 -15.10 6.96 10.23
C PRO A 288 -14.40 8.31 10.45
N GLY A 289 -13.15 8.29 10.97
CA GLY A 289 -12.44 9.51 11.34
C GLY A 289 -12.74 9.99 12.77
N GLY A 290 -13.12 9.06 13.68
CA GLY A 290 -13.24 9.31 15.10
C GLY A 290 -14.51 10.02 15.56
N GLY A 291 -15.49 10.20 14.68
CA GLY A 291 -16.78 10.82 15.00
C GLY A 291 -16.79 12.35 15.07
N ASP A 292 -15.64 13.00 14.93
CA ASP A 292 -15.51 14.46 14.86
C ASP A 292 -15.78 15.04 13.46
N HIS A 293 -15.91 14.17 12.44
CA HIS A 293 -16.14 14.49 11.03
C HIS A 293 -15.05 15.35 10.36
N ARG A 294 -13.83 15.33 10.89
CA ARG A 294 -12.68 16.11 10.39
C ARG A 294 -11.82 15.32 9.42
N TRP A 295 -12.42 14.82 8.38
CA TRP A 295 -11.77 13.93 7.42
C TRP A 295 -10.78 14.62 6.47
N LEU A 296 -10.96 15.92 6.25
CA LEU A 296 -10.14 16.66 5.28
C LEU A 296 -9.28 17.69 6.00
N VAL A 297 -8.05 17.84 5.51
CA VAL A 297 -7.17 18.92 5.94
C VAL A 297 -7.88 20.26 5.74
N PRO A 298 -7.98 21.13 6.76
CA PRO A 298 -8.67 22.39 6.65
C PRO A 298 -8.03 23.30 5.61
N LEU A 299 -8.86 24.00 4.83
CA LEU A 299 -8.38 24.84 3.73
C LEU A 299 -7.58 26.05 4.20
N THR A 300 -8.10 26.77 5.21
CA THR A 300 -7.58 28.09 5.59
C THR A 300 -7.24 28.24 7.07
N GLN A 301 -7.90 27.53 7.97
CA GLN A 301 -7.75 27.71 9.40
C GLN A 301 -7.88 26.37 10.14
N VAL A 302 -6.94 26.10 11.04
CA VAL A 302 -6.98 25.01 12.01
C VAL A 302 -8.00 25.36 13.10
N SER A 303 -8.89 24.42 13.43
CA SER A 303 -9.98 24.61 14.37
C SER A 303 -10.04 23.57 15.51
N SER A 304 -9.09 22.63 15.52
CA SER A 304 -9.02 21.52 16.48
C SER A 304 -7.59 21.07 16.71
N ASP A 305 -7.33 20.45 17.85
CA ASP A 305 -6.03 19.83 18.18
C ASP A 305 -5.69 18.64 17.29
N TRP A 306 -6.67 18.09 16.56
CA TRP A 306 -6.51 17.00 15.56
C TRP A 306 -6.18 17.49 14.14
N GLU A 307 -6.08 18.80 13.95
CA GLU A 307 -5.70 19.44 12.69
C GLU A 307 -4.34 20.09 12.82
N TYR A 308 -3.30 19.48 12.29
CA TYR A 308 -1.91 19.93 12.47
C TYR A 308 -1.53 21.12 11.59
N TYR A 309 -2.22 21.29 10.46
CA TYR A 309 -1.89 22.29 9.43
C TYR A 309 -3.07 22.58 8.51
N THR A 310 -2.92 23.58 7.67
CA THR A 310 -3.87 23.87 6.57
C THR A 310 -3.35 23.31 5.25
N LEU A 311 -4.25 23.09 4.28
CA LEU A 311 -4.02 22.38 3.02
C LEU A 311 -2.83 22.91 2.20
N PHE A 312 -2.59 24.21 2.20
CA PHE A 312 -1.49 24.84 1.45
C PHE A 312 -0.36 25.33 2.35
N SER A 313 -0.32 24.93 3.60
CA SER A 313 0.75 25.29 4.51
C SER A 313 2.04 24.53 4.20
N ARG A 314 3.16 25.10 4.64
CA ARG A 314 4.47 24.44 4.53
C ARG A 314 4.52 23.12 5.31
N GLY A 315 3.87 23.03 6.49
CA GLY A 315 3.81 21.83 7.29
C GLY A 315 3.16 20.67 6.53
N HIS A 316 2.00 20.93 5.92
CA HIS A 316 1.31 19.95 5.09
C HIS A 316 2.13 19.47 3.89
N LEU A 317 2.78 20.41 3.16
CA LEU A 317 3.65 20.05 2.04
C LEU A 317 4.83 19.17 2.49
N MET A 318 5.42 19.47 3.65
CA MET A 318 6.52 18.67 4.19
C MET A 318 6.06 17.29 4.60
N ASP A 319 4.90 17.15 5.24
CA ASP A 319 4.32 15.84 5.58
C ASP A 319 3.99 15.04 4.33
N PHE A 320 3.38 15.64 3.34
CA PHE A 320 3.11 15.00 2.05
C PHE A 320 4.39 14.45 1.38
N ILE A 321 5.47 15.25 1.37
CA ILE A 321 6.75 14.81 0.80
C ILE A 321 7.33 13.66 1.62
N ASN A 322 7.36 13.78 2.95
CA ASN A 322 7.94 12.78 3.83
C ASN A 322 7.19 11.45 3.81
N GLN A 323 5.84 11.47 3.78
CA GLN A 323 5.02 10.28 3.62
C GLN A 323 5.43 9.50 2.37
N HIS A 324 5.56 10.20 1.23
CA HIS A 324 5.92 9.56 -0.03
C HIS A 324 7.38 9.10 -0.06
N LEU A 325 8.29 9.83 0.59
CA LEU A 325 9.69 9.39 0.76
C LEU A 325 9.78 8.12 1.62
N LEU A 326 8.95 8.00 2.65
CA LEU A 326 8.92 6.80 3.48
C LEU A 326 8.35 5.60 2.73
N VAL A 327 7.15 5.74 2.13
CA VAL A 327 6.40 4.60 1.59
C VAL A 327 6.80 4.21 0.16
N MET A 328 7.28 5.17 -0.66
CA MET A 328 7.65 4.96 -2.06
C MET A 328 8.76 5.91 -2.55
N PRO A 329 9.98 5.84 -1.98
CA PRO A 329 11.00 6.89 -2.06
C PRO A 329 11.35 7.38 -3.46
N PHE A 330 11.28 6.53 -4.47
CA PHE A 330 11.64 6.90 -5.84
C PHE A 330 10.48 6.95 -6.83
N SER A 331 9.28 6.50 -6.45
CA SER A 331 8.18 6.29 -7.41
C SER A 331 7.70 7.59 -8.06
N LEU A 332 7.47 8.64 -7.26
CA LEU A 332 7.06 9.95 -7.79
C LEU A 332 8.17 10.60 -8.61
N PHE A 333 9.42 10.47 -8.19
CA PHE A 333 10.58 10.97 -8.94
C PHE A 333 10.70 10.27 -10.29
N LEU A 334 10.65 8.95 -10.34
CA LEU A 334 10.70 8.18 -11.58
C LEU A 334 9.51 8.50 -12.50
N LEU A 335 8.31 8.63 -11.94
CA LEU A 335 7.11 9.02 -12.68
C LEU A 335 7.30 10.41 -13.32
N SER A 336 7.78 11.38 -12.55
CA SER A 336 8.06 12.73 -13.04
C SER A 336 9.10 12.73 -14.15
N LEU A 337 10.20 11.97 -14.00
CA LEU A 337 11.23 11.87 -15.04
C LEU A 337 10.68 11.26 -16.33
N VAL A 338 9.88 10.21 -16.25
CA VAL A 338 9.27 9.57 -17.43
C VAL A 338 8.33 10.54 -18.14
N VAL A 339 7.48 11.26 -17.40
CA VAL A 339 6.58 12.27 -17.96
C VAL A 339 7.38 13.39 -18.62
N MET A 340 8.40 13.91 -17.95
CA MET A 340 9.19 15.05 -18.45
C MET A 340 9.98 14.70 -19.71
N PHE A 341 10.67 13.55 -19.72
CA PHE A 341 11.61 13.21 -20.79
C PHE A 341 11.07 12.21 -21.82
N ARG A 342 9.98 11.50 -21.54
CA ARG A 342 9.47 10.41 -22.38
C ARG A 342 7.98 10.49 -22.67
N ARG A 343 7.32 11.60 -22.42
CA ARG A 343 5.87 11.78 -22.58
C ARG A 343 5.30 11.27 -23.92
N ARG A 344 6.08 11.40 -25.01
CA ARG A 344 5.67 10.96 -26.35
C ARG A 344 5.66 9.43 -26.52
N HIS A 345 6.27 8.70 -25.61
CA HIS A 345 6.39 7.24 -25.62
C HIS A 345 5.51 6.58 -24.57
N LEU A 346 4.70 7.38 -23.86
CA LEU A 346 3.83 6.84 -22.82
C LEU A 346 2.69 6.04 -23.46
N PRO A 347 2.38 4.83 -22.92
CA PRO A 347 1.28 4.03 -23.43
C PRO A 347 -0.05 4.72 -23.11
N SER A 348 -0.96 4.71 -24.09
CA SER A 348 -2.33 5.26 -23.95
C SER A 348 -3.40 4.17 -23.94
N ASP A 349 -2.99 2.92 -23.68
CA ASP A 349 -3.90 1.77 -23.60
C ASP A 349 -4.84 1.86 -22.35
N ALA A 350 -5.87 1.01 -22.34
CA ALA A 350 -6.87 1.00 -21.30
C ALA A 350 -6.28 0.82 -19.89
N TYR A 351 -5.25 -0.02 -19.76
CA TYR A 351 -4.60 -0.27 -18.48
C TYR A 351 -3.82 0.95 -17.99
N SER A 352 -3.05 1.60 -18.88
CA SER A 352 -2.34 2.85 -18.54
C SER A 352 -3.29 3.91 -17.99
N LYS A 353 -4.42 4.13 -18.67
CA LYS A 353 -5.44 5.09 -18.23
C LYS A 353 -6.06 4.71 -16.88
N THR A 354 -6.32 3.42 -16.67
CA THR A 354 -6.80 2.89 -15.38
C THR A 354 -5.80 3.16 -14.25
N LEU A 355 -4.50 2.89 -14.49
CA LEU A 355 -3.44 3.15 -13.51
C LEU A 355 -3.29 4.64 -13.20
N VAL A 356 -3.41 5.52 -14.21
CA VAL A 356 -3.37 6.98 -13.99
C VAL A 356 -4.48 7.41 -13.06
N VAL A 357 -5.71 6.92 -13.29
CA VAL A 357 -6.87 7.27 -12.42
C VAL A 357 -6.68 6.70 -11.02
N ALA A 358 -6.18 5.46 -10.89
CA ALA A 358 -5.91 4.85 -9.60
C ALA A 358 -4.82 5.59 -8.80
N ALA A 359 -3.72 5.95 -9.46
CA ALA A 359 -2.64 6.73 -8.85
C ALA A 359 -3.10 8.13 -8.45
N ALA A 360 -3.84 8.81 -9.32
CA ALA A 360 -4.40 10.14 -9.05
C ALA A 360 -5.38 10.11 -7.87
N GLY A 361 -6.24 9.09 -7.77
CA GLY A 361 -7.16 8.93 -6.65
C GLY A 361 -6.44 8.82 -5.31
N TYR A 362 -5.40 7.99 -5.23
CA TYR A 362 -4.61 7.89 -4.00
C TYR A 362 -3.75 9.12 -3.72
N LEU A 363 -3.15 9.75 -4.72
CA LEU A 363 -2.40 11.00 -4.53
C LEU A 363 -3.33 12.12 -4.04
N LEU A 364 -4.57 12.17 -4.53
CA LEU A 364 -5.56 13.10 -4.04
C LEU A 364 -5.97 12.78 -2.59
N LEU A 365 -6.16 11.50 -2.25
CA LEU A 365 -6.43 11.09 -0.86
C LEU A 365 -5.29 11.54 0.07
N THR A 366 -4.03 11.23 -0.29
CA THR A 366 -2.88 11.60 0.54
C THR A 366 -2.65 13.11 0.66
N TRP A 367 -3.20 13.89 -0.27
CA TRP A 367 -3.17 15.35 -0.21
C TRP A 367 -4.31 15.94 0.61
N LEU A 368 -5.50 15.33 0.58
CA LEU A 368 -6.71 15.92 1.17
C LEU A 368 -7.04 15.37 2.55
N TRP A 369 -6.68 14.13 2.84
CA TRP A 369 -7.08 13.47 4.09
C TRP A 369 -6.30 14.01 5.27
N ASN A 370 -7.01 14.31 6.37
CA ASN A 370 -6.41 14.77 7.62
C ASN A 370 -5.88 13.59 8.43
N PRO A 371 -4.56 13.52 8.74
CA PRO A 371 -4.01 12.53 9.64
C PRO A 371 -4.22 12.98 11.10
N ASP A 372 -4.97 12.21 11.88
CA ASP A 372 -5.35 12.56 13.25
C ASP A 372 -4.15 12.67 14.20
N TYR A 373 -3.10 11.90 13.95
CA TYR A 373 -1.85 11.91 14.75
C TYR A 373 -0.68 12.58 14.03
N GLY A 374 -0.94 13.26 12.89
CA GLY A 374 0.08 13.82 12.02
C GLY A 374 0.70 12.78 11.07
N GLY A 375 1.21 13.26 9.92
CA GLY A 375 1.61 12.39 8.81
C GLY A 375 2.66 11.34 9.13
N GLN A 376 3.56 11.60 10.09
CA GLN A 376 4.57 10.63 10.49
C GLN A 376 3.97 9.44 11.25
N ARG A 377 3.03 9.68 12.15
CA ARG A 377 2.44 8.65 12.98
C ARG A 377 1.40 7.84 12.21
N ASP A 378 0.65 8.52 11.32
CA ASP A 378 -0.37 7.93 10.45
C ASP A 378 0.19 7.56 9.05
N TRP A 379 1.48 7.23 8.95
CA TRP A 379 2.13 6.89 7.69
C TRP A 379 1.44 5.74 6.93
N ASP A 380 0.85 4.83 7.64
CA ASP A 380 0.18 3.61 7.19
C ASP A 380 -1.13 3.89 6.46
N LEU A 381 -1.86 4.94 6.86
CA LEU A 381 -3.04 5.46 6.16
C LEU A 381 -2.70 5.82 4.69
N PHE A 382 -1.49 6.31 4.45
CA PHE A 382 -1.01 6.74 3.14
C PHE A 382 -0.20 5.68 2.40
N ALA A 383 0.23 4.62 3.08
CA ALA A 383 1.03 3.54 2.49
C ALA A 383 0.36 2.85 1.29
N PRO A 384 -0.96 2.63 1.23
CA PRO A 384 -1.62 2.03 0.08
C PRO A 384 -1.46 2.81 -1.23
N ALA A 385 -1.19 4.13 -1.19
CA ALA A 385 -0.89 4.95 -2.36
C ALA A 385 0.35 4.45 -3.13
N ALA A 386 1.29 3.83 -2.43
CA ALA A 386 2.52 3.32 -3.01
C ALA A 386 2.27 2.27 -4.12
N TRP A 387 1.22 1.47 -4.01
CA TRP A 387 0.94 0.40 -4.96
C TRP A 387 0.58 0.89 -6.36
N PRO A 388 -0.47 1.70 -6.56
CA PRO A 388 -0.84 2.17 -7.90
C PRO A 388 0.18 3.17 -8.47
N VAL A 389 0.78 4.03 -7.65
CA VAL A 389 1.75 5.04 -8.10
C VAL A 389 3.04 4.37 -8.59
N THR A 390 3.59 3.42 -7.84
CA THR A 390 4.81 2.70 -8.23
C THR A 390 4.55 1.82 -9.45
N LEU A 391 3.41 1.15 -9.49
CA LEU A 391 3.07 0.32 -10.65
C LEU A 391 2.90 1.15 -11.92
N LEU A 392 2.31 2.35 -11.84
CA LEU A 392 2.24 3.28 -12.96
C LEU A 392 3.63 3.68 -13.44
N ALA A 393 4.53 4.07 -12.52
CA ALA A 393 5.91 4.42 -12.84
C ALA A 393 6.64 3.25 -13.50
N ALA A 394 6.56 2.04 -12.91
CA ALA A 394 7.17 0.84 -13.46
C ALA A 394 6.62 0.49 -14.84
N TYR A 395 5.30 0.54 -15.01
CA TYR A 395 4.64 0.26 -16.29
C TYR A 395 5.09 1.24 -17.37
N TRP A 396 5.13 2.53 -17.08
CA TRP A 396 5.57 3.53 -18.05
C TRP A 396 7.06 3.40 -18.38
N LEU A 397 7.93 3.13 -17.40
CA LEU A 397 9.35 2.88 -17.62
C LEU A 397 9.58 1.69 -18.57
N THR A 398 8.86 0.58 -18.39
CA THR A 398 8.98 -0.60 -19.26
C THR A 398 8.51 -0.35 -20.69
N ARG A 399 7.72 0.69 -20.94
CA ARG A 399 7.25 1.06 -22.28
C ARG A 399 8.09 2.17 -22.92
N ALA A 400 8.66 3.05 -22.11
CA ALA A 400 9.39 4.23 -22.55
C ALA A 400 10.90 4.00 -22.73
N LEU A 401 11.47 2.95 -22.08
CA LEU A 401 12.90 2.66 -22.12
C LEU A 401 13.19 1.33 -22.83
N PRO A 402 14.31 1.25 -23.57
CA PRO A 402 14.78 0.00 -24.14
C PRO A 402 15.27 -0.96 -23.03
N SER A 403 15.09 -2.27 -23.24
CA SER A 403 15.39 -3.31 -22.25
C SER A 403 16.83 -3.25 -21.70
N VAL A 404 17.80 -2.84 -22.53
CA VAL A 404 19.21 -2.72 -22.14
C VAL A 404 19.43 -1.68 -21.02
N ARG A 405 18.55 -0.68 -20.88
CA ARG A 405 18.63 0.35 -19.83
C ARG A 405 17.88 -0.05 -18.56
N LEU A 406 16.98 -1.02 -18.65
CA LEU A 406 16.12 -1.40 -17.51
C LEU A 406 16.90 -2.15 -16.43
N ALA A 407 17.82 -3.05 -16.80
CA ALA A 407 18.56 -3.83 -15.80
C ALA A 407 19.45 -2.93 -14.89
N PRO A 408 20.31 -2.05 -15.41
CA PRO A 408 21.08 -1.14 -14.55
C PRO A 408 20.19 -0.19 -13.76
N LEU A 409 19.11 0.32 -14.34
CA LEU A 409 18.12 1.15 -13.63
C LEU A 409 17.50 0.36 -12.47
N THR A 410 17.08 -0.89 -12.71
CA THR A 410 16.49 -1.75 -11.66
C THR A 410 17.45 -1.92 -10.50
N ILE A 411 18.70 -2.29 -10.79
CA ILE A 411 19.70 -2.54 -9.75
C ILE A 411 19.96 -1.27 -8.95
N THR A 412 20.11 -0.12 -9.63
CA THR A 412 20.35 1.17 -8.98
C THR A 412 19.21 1.56 -8.05
N VAL A 413 17.97 1.53 -8.56
CA VAL A 413 16.81 1.98 -7.78
C VAL A 413 16.49 0.99 -6.67
N VAL A 414 16.55 -0.33 -6.94
CA VAL A 414 16.30 -1.34 -5.92
C VAL A 414 17.36 -1.27 -4.80
N ALA A 415 18.64 -1.13 -5.11
CA ALA A 415 19.69 -0.98 -4.10
C ALA A 415 19.48 0.27 -3.25
N ALA A 416 19.17 1.41 -3.88
CA ALA A 416 18.93 2.66 -3.19
C ALA A 416 17.65 2.63 -2.32
N GLN A 417 16.58 2.00 -2.82
CA GLN A 417 15.28 1.91 -2.13
C GLN A 417 15.28 0.87 -1.01
N PHE A 418 16.01 -0.23 -1.20
CA PHE A 418 16.11 -1.29 -0.20
C PHE A 418 16.70 -0.80 1.13
N LEU A 419 17.66 0.11 1.11
CA LEU A 419 18.31 0.60 2.33
C LEU A 419 17.35 1.30 3.31
N PRO A 420 16.60 2.34 2.91
CA PRO A 420 15.65 2.98 3.81
C PRO A 420 14.52 2.01 4.22
N THR A 421 14.07 1.14 3.32
CA THR A 421 13.05 0.14 3.63
C THR A 421 13.54 -0.89 4.65
N ALA A 422 14.75 -1.42 4.48
CA ALA A 422 15.35 -2.35 5.45
C ALA A 422 15.57 -1.68 6.81
N ALA A 423 15.99 -0.41 6.82
CA ALA A 423 16.13 0.37 8.04
C ALA A 423 14.78 0.58 8.74
N TRP A 424 13.73 0.85 7.96
CA TRP A 424 12.37 1.00 8.47
C TRP A 424 11.85 -0.29 9.10
N VAL A 425 12.00 -1.43 8.41
CA VAL A 425 11.66 -2.75 8.97
C VAL A 425 12.47 -3.04 10.22
N TYR A 426 13.79 -2.83 10.17
CA TYR A 426 14.67 -3.08 11.32
C TYR A 426 14.28 -2.24 12.55
N SER A 427 13.99 -0.96 12.38
CA SER A 427 13.60 -0.09 13.50
C SER A 427 12.34 -0.59 14.20
N ASN A 428 11.40 -1.14 13.46
CA ASN A 428 10.13 -1.66 13.98
C ASN A 428 10.25 -3.05 14.64
N THR A 429 11.39 -3.74 14.50
CA THR A 429 11.70 -4.96 15.28
C THR A 429 12.26 -4.67 16.66
N ARG A 430 12.47 -3.39 17.01
CA ARG A 430 13.02 -2.98 18.29
C ARG A 430 11.94 -2.39 19.19
N PRO A 431 11.94 -2.68 20.49
CA PRO A 431 11.05 -2.01 21.42
C PRO A 431 11.34 -0.50 21.40
N TRP A 432 10.27 0.28 21.38
CA TRP A 432 10.36 1.73 21.55
C TRP A 432 10.09 2.06 22.99
N GLU A 433 11.08 2.63 23.65
CA GLU A 433 10.91 3.22 24.97
C GLU A 433 10.46 4.67 24.80
N TRP A 434 9.34 4.99 25.40
CA TRP A 434 8.91 6.39 25.54
C TRP A 434 9.86 7.05 26.54
N LYS A 435 10.75 7.92 26.04
CA LYS A 435 11.59 8.77 26.89
C LYS A 435 10.87 10.05 27.21
#